data_319c2ce75692fff81708e62051f09418
#
_entry.id   319c2ce75692fff81708e62051f09418
#
_cell.length_a   1.000
_cell.length_b   1.000
_cell.length_c   1.000
_cell.angle_alpha   90.00
_cell.angle_beta   90.00
_cell.angle_gamma   90.00
#
_symmetry.space_group_name_H-M   'P 1'
#
loop_
_entity.id
_entity.type
_entity.pdbx_description
1 polymer ?
#
loop_
_entity_poly.entity_id
_entity_poly.type
_entity_poly.pdbx_seq_one_letter_code
_entity_poly.pdbx_strand_id
1 'polypeptide(L)'
;VALLHLLSLPLLLGSLLTGLRLSIGHGLLPPALDAALPMGRVADWHLLLALAWVLVLFGYLGWRRLRQRNRAAVAGRPVLSRAARWHRHLLVLIWSALVGLIASGAVLYLSLPGLSGRATVILHLSLALALCGLLPLHLLVTAWLRGFSGWWAAFWPRGASRYRRWTQGLALGAALLTAAWAAVPPSWLSTPLRMTAIPTRLAPQLDGATDDQVWALARPVSVQTVHGANSASGVAVTLRAVHDGDTAYFAVTWPDPTRSGVHLPLQKTADGWRVIHEGFDTHDERRWYEDKLALMFSRSHAPAGGSFHYGAKGAARGQHAMHSGLVDVWHWKSLRNPLGTLDDSHFGPAQPRRAGEPRYTAGYRADPAEAGAIVHNWQWFSAERVLPKRLPRSPEQLLPFRELPDPEQPGAQIDWSLSWYQTRPYTAELDVYPVGTLMPSVLIRDGYEGDRASVRAFANWRDGEWTLELARALKAPGEFDLDLHSGLAVWVAVFDHSQTRHSLHVRPLSLVIEP
;
A
#
# COMPACT_ATOMS: atom_id res chain seq x y z
N VAL A 1 22.50 -5.06 -33.50
CA VAL A 1 21.12 -5.60 -33.50
C VAL A 1 21.04 -6.87 -32.70
N ALA A 2 21.86 -7.92 -33.00
CA ALA A 2 21.86 -9.19 -32.27
C ALA A 2 22.07 -9.01 -30.75
N LEU A 3 23.02 -8.17 -30.34
CA LEU A 3 23.27 -7.86 -28.94
C LEU A 3 22.03 -7.22 -28.27
N LEU A 4 21.35 -6.30 -28.97
CA LEU A 4 20.11 -5.70 -28.46
C LEU A 4 19.06 -6.77 -28.15
N HIS A 5 18.80 -7.68 -29.12
CA HIS A 5 17.82 -8.74 -28.92
C HIS A 5 18.22 -9.71 -27.79
N LEU A 6 19.49 -10.09 -27.73
CA LEU A 6 20.01 -11.00 -26.70
C LEU A 6 19.89 -10.44 -25.29
N LEU A 7 20.15 -9.14 -25.11
CA LEU A 7 20.04 -8.47 -23.81
C LEU A 7 18.59 -8.06 -23.47
N SER A 8 17.83 -7.59 -24.46
CA SER A 8 16.48 -7.11 -24.22
C SER A 8 15.49 -8.21 -23.88
N LEU A 9 15.62 -9.40 -24.47
CA LEU A 9 14.64 -10.47 -24.27
C LEU A 9 14.54 -10.94 -22.81
N PRO A 10 15.63 -11.29 -22.09
CA PRO A 10 15.55 -11.69 -20.68
C PRO A 10 15.10 -10.53 -19.79
N LEU A 11 15.52 -9.28 -20.07
CA LEU A 11 15.11 -8.12 -19.29
C LEU A 11 13.61 -7.84 -19.45
N LEU A 12 13.08 -7.91 -20.66
CA LEU A 12 11.64 -7.75 -20.93
C LEU A 12 10.81 -8.87 -20.32
N LEU A 13 11.27 -10.13 -20.44
CA LEU A 13 10.59 -11.27 -19.83
C LEU A 13 10.56 -11.15 -18.30
N GLY A 14 11.68 -10.82 -17.69
CA GLY A 14 11.76 -10.60 -16.25
C GLY A 14 10.87 -9.43 -15.80
N SER A 15 10.88 -8.30 -16.53
CA SER A 15 9.99 -7.15 -16.26
C SER A 15 8.52 -7.53 -16.42
N LEU A 16 8.17 -8.36 -17.41
CA LEU A 16 6.82 -8.85 -17.59
C LEU A 16 6.37 -9.71 -16.40
N LEU A 17 7.13 -10.73 -16.04
CA LEU A 17 6.79 -11.63 -14.94
C LEU A 17 6.63 -10.88 -13.61
N THR A 18 7.54 -9.96 -13.33
CA THR A 18 7.47 -9.12 -12.13
C THR A 18 6.31 -8.11 -12.20
N GLY A 19 6.05 -7.52 -13.37
CA GLY A 19 4.91 -6.61 -13.59
C GLY A 19 3.56 -7.30 -13.47
N LEU A 20 3.42 -8.52 -13.99
CA LEU A 20 2.21 -9.34 -13.82
C LEU A 20 1.97 -9.64 -12.32
N ARG A 21 3.03 -9.97 -11.59
CA ARG A 21 2.94 -10.17 -10.14
C ARG A 21 2.42 -8.93 -9.42
N LEU A 22 2.97 -7.75 -9.73
CA LEU A 22 2.51 -6.49 -9.15
C LEU A 22 1.05 -6.18 -9.55
N SER A 23 0.65 -6.53 -10.79
CA SER A 23 -0.72 -6.31 -11.28
C SER A 23 -1.76 -7.19 -10.58
N ILE A 24 -1.39 -8.39 -10.12
CA ILE A 24 -2.24 -9.19 -9.22
C ILE A 24 -2.47 -8.41 -7.94
N GLY A 25 -1.42 -7.82 -7.37
CA GLY A 25 -1.51 -6.95 -6.21
C GLY A 25 -2.51 -5.79 -6.35
N HIS A 26 -2.68 -5.26 -7.55
CA HIS A 26 -3.64 -4.20 -7.85
C HIS A 26 -5.05 -4.70 -8.24
N GLY A 27 -5.33 -6.00 -8.13
CA GLY A 27 -6.64 -6.54 -8.50
C GLY A 27 -6.95 -6.58 -10.01
N LEU A 28 -5.93 -6.47 -10.84
CA LEU A 28 -6.09 -6.40 -12.29
C LEU A 28 -5.98 -7.76 -12.99
N LEU A 29 -5.47 -8.76 -12.30
CA LEU A 29 -5.28 -10.12 -12.81
C LEU A 29 -5.83 -11.18 -11.83
N PRO A 30 -6.23 -12.36 -12.33
CA PRO A 30 -6.73 -13.43 -11.49
C PRO A 30 -5.68 -13.91 -10.47
N PRO A 31 -6.06 -14.10 -9.19
CA PRO A 31 -5.16 -14.60 -8.15
C PRO A 31 -4.57 -15.99 -8.42
N ALA A 32 -5.24 -16.79 -9.25
CA ALA A 32 -4.75 -18.12 -9.63
C ALA A 32 -3.36 -18.10 -10.28
N LEU A 33 -2.95 -16.96 -10.85
CA LEU A 33 -1.62 -16.79 -11.43
C LEU A 33 -0.53 -16.58 -10.36
N ASP A 34 -0.92 -16.36 -9.13
CA ASP A 34 -0.01 -16.01 -8.03
C ASP A 34 1.08 -17.06 -7.80
N ALA A 35 0.71 -18.33 -7.81
CA ALA A 35 1.63 -19.45 -7.58
C ALA A 35 2.69 -19.63 -8.69
N ALA A 36 2.41 -19.13 -9.91
CA ALA A 36 3.30 -19.25 -11.07
C ALA A 36 4.24 -18.05 -11.25
N LEU A 37 4.05 -16.98 -10.48
CA LEU A 37 4.80 -15.74 -10.63
C LEU A 37 5.85 -15.56 -9.52
N PRO A 38 6.93 -14.79 -9.79
CA PRO A 38 8.00 -14.61 -8.82
C PRO A 38 7.50 -13.96 -7.52
N MET A 39 8.06 -14.39 -6.40
CA MET A 39 7.79 -13.86 -5.08
C MET A 39 8.98 -13.08 -4.50
N GLY A 40 8.78 -12.44 -3.36
CA GLY A 40 9.81 -11.69 -2.66
C GLY A 40 9.88 -10.22 -3.11
N ARG A 41 11.07 -9.72 -3.39
CA ARG A 41 11.36 -8.31 -3.74
C ARG A 41 10.95 -7.93 -5.17
N VAL A 42 9.73 -8.25 -5.55
CA VAL A 42 9.24 -8.16 -6.94
C VAL A 42 9.26 -6.72 -7.45
N ALA A 43 8.90 -5.74 -6.63
CA ALA A 43 8.91 -4.32 -7.04
C ALA A 43 10.33 -3.83 -7.34
N ASP A 44 11.31 -4.24 -6.53
CA ASP A 44 12.72 -3.86 -6.74
C ASP A 44 13.28 -4.52 -8.00
N TRP A 45 12.99 -5.81 -8.20
CA TRP A 45 13.36 -6.51 -9.42
C TRP A 45 12.73 -5.90 -10.66
N HIS A 46 11.43 -5.54 -10.60
CA HIS A 46 10.73 -4.90 -11.71
C HIS A 46 11.42 -3.60 -12.11
N LEU A 47 11.72 -2.74 -11.14
CA LEU A 47 12.41 -1.48 -11.37
C LEU A 47 13.80 -1.68 -11.95
N LEU A 48 14.61 -2.59 -11.34
CA LEU A 48 15.97 -2.87 -11.81
C LEU A 48 15.98 -3.35 -13.27
N LEU A 49 15.11 -4.31 -13.59
CA LEU A 49 15.00 -4.87 -14.94
C LEU A 49 14.56 -3.79 -15.94
N ALA A 50 13.61 -2.93 -15.54
CA ALA A 50 13.18 -1.81 -16.36
C ALA A 50 14.30 -0.80 -16.60
N LEU A 51 15.06 -0.40 -15.57
CA LEU A 51 16.20 0.51 -15.70
C LEU A 51 17.31 -0.10 -16.56
N ALA A 52 17.66 -1.37 -16.34
CA ALA A 52 18.64 -2.07 -17.15
C ALA A 52 18.22 -2.12 -18.63
N TRP A 53 16.93 -2.35 -18.86
CA TRP A 53 16.39 -2.35 -20.22
C TRP A 53 16.43 -0.97 -20.87
N VAL A 54 16.10 0.10 -20.14
CA VAL A 54 16.21 1.50 -20.59
C VAL A 54 17.65 1.83 -20.98
N LEU A 55 18.64 1.42 -20.20
CA LEU A 55 20.07 1.61 -20.51
C LEU A 55 20.48 0.89 -21.80
N VAL A 56 20.06 -0.36 -21.98
CA VAL A 56 20.30 -1.12 -23.23
C VAL A 56 19.69 -0.40 -24.43
N LEU A 57 18.48 0.15 -24.26
CA LEU A 57 17.76 0.88 -25.29
C LEU A 57 18.48 2.17 -25.70
N PHE A 58 18.85 3.01 -24.73
CA PHE A 58 19.60 4.26 -25.00
C PHE A 58 20.97 3.99 -25.58
N GLY A 59 21.68 2.98 -25.08
CA GLY A 59 22.95 2.53 -25.64
C GLY A 59 22.82 2.14 -27.12
N TYR A 60 21.76 1.41 -27.48
CA TYR A 60 21.47 1.05 -28.86
C TYR A 60 21.13 2.26 -29.74
N LEU A 61 20.30 3.18 -29.22
CA LEU A 61 19.94 4.40 -29.98
C LEU A 61 21.15 5.30 -30.22
N GLY A 62 22.01 5.47 -29.24
CA GLY A 62 23.28 6.20 -29.37
C GLY A 62 24.18 5.57 -30.42
N TRP A 63 24.41 4.25 -30.33
CA TRP A 63 25.19 3.50 -31.32
C TRP A 63 24.62 3.62 -32.72
N ARG A 64 23.28 3.49 -32.87
CA ARG A 64 22.61 3.63 -34.16
C ARG A 64 22.79 5.03 -34.76
N ARG A 65 22.67 6.10 -33.97
CA ARG A 65 22.89 7.48 -34.40
C ARG A 65 24.33 7.69 -34.90
N LEU A 66 25.32 7.22 -34.16
CA LEU A 66 26.74 7.31 -34.53
C LEU A 66 27.01 6.59 -35.85
N ARG A 67 26.43 5.40 -36.03
CA ARG A 67 26.60 4.60 -37.25
C ARG A 67 25.85 5.19 -38.48
N GLN A 68 24.73 5.87 -38.28
CA GLN A 68 23.99 6.53 -39.36
C GLN A 68 24.70 7.79 -39.84
N ARG A 69 25.33 8.56 -38.97
CA ARG A 69 26.18 9.72 -39.33
C ARG A 69 27.28 9.33 -40.32
N ASN A 70 27.85 8.14 -40.17
CA ASN A 70 28.93 7.65 -41.03
C ASN A 70 28.41 7.01 -42.35
N ARG A 71 27.09 6.83 -42.52
CA ARG A 71 26.47 6.21 -43.72
C ARG A 71 25.61 7.17 -44.54
N ALA A 72 25.38 8.36 -44.08
CA ALA A 72 24.44 9.30 -44.74
C ALA A 72 24.91 9.84 -46.07
N ALA A 73 26.13 9.47 -46.56
CA ALA A 73 26.69 9.95 -47.80
C ALA A 73 26.31 9.14 -49.04
N VAL A 74 25.71 7.95 -48.91
CA VAL A 74 25.45 7.07 -50.09
C VAL A 74 24.20 6.23 -49.89
N ALA A 75 23.02 6.67 -50.27
CA ALA A 75 21.95 5.78 -50.75
C ALA A 75 20.66 6.53 -51.11
N GLY A 76 20.19 6.34 -52.36
CA GLY A 76 18.83 6.61 -52.78
C GLY A 76 17.82 5.82 -51.93
N ARG A 77 16.60 6.34 -51.75
CA ARG A 77 15.54 5.68 -50.95
C ARG A 77 15.06 4.41 -51.66
N PRO A 78 15.30 3.21 -51.12
CA PRO A 78 14.81 1.98 -51.76
C PRO A 78 13.28 1.92 -51.70
N VAL A 79 12.64 1.50 -52.77
CA VAL A 79 11.20 1.17 -52.80
C VAL A 79 11.00 -0.05 -51.91
N LEU A 80 10.28 0.13 -50.82
CA LEU A 80 10.02 -0.93 -49.83
C LEU A 80 8.90 -1.85 -50.33
N SER A 81 9.11 -3.16 -50.24
CA SER A 81 8.06 -4.16 -50.46
C SER A 81 6.88 -3.95 -49.49
N ARG A 82 5.69 -4.45 -49.81
CA ARG A 82 4.50 -4.37 -48.96
C ARG A 82 4.79 -4.91 -47.56
N ALA A 83 5.44 -6.04 -47.45
CA ALA A 83 5.82 -6.68 -46.19
C ALA A 83 6.84 -5.84 -45.38
N ALA A 84 7.80 -5.18 -46.02
CA ALA A 84 8.75 -4.30 -45.38
C ALA A 84 8.07 -3.01 -44.85
N ARG A 85 7.00 -2.54 -45.47
CA ARG A 85 6.16 -1.44 -44.95
C ARG A 85 5.41 -1.87 -43.72
N TRP A 86 4.75 -3.02 -43.73
CA TRP A 86 4.09 -3.59 -42.53
C TRP A 86 5.06 -3.76 -41.37
N HIS A 87 6.25 -4.31 -41.61
CA HIS A 87 7.27 -4.45 -40.59
C HIS A 87 7.69 -3.09 -39.98
N ARG A 88 7.75 -2.02 -40.79
CA ARG A 88 8.03 -0.66 -40.30
C ARG A 88 6.92 -0.15 -39.41
N HIS A 89 5.65 -0.32 -39.75
CA HIS A 89 4.52 0.07 -38.91
C HIS A 89 4.53 -0.69 -37.57
N LEU A 90 4.79 -1.99 -37.62
CA LEU A 90 4.92 -2.82 -36.43
C LEU A 90 6.03 -2.32 -35.49
N LEU A 91 7.19 -1.95 -36.05
CA LEU A 91 8.28 -1.34 -35.26
C LEU A 91 7.87 0.00 -34.66
N VAL A 92 7.10 0.83 -35.36
CA VAL A 92 6.57 2.08 -34.77
C VAL A 92 5.67 1.80 -33.59
N LEU A 93 4.74 0.84 -33.71
CA LEU A 93 3.86 0.45 -32.60
C LEU A 93 4.64 -0.09 -31.40
N ILE A 94 5.63 -0.95 -31.62
CA ILE A 94 6.50 -1.46 -30.56
C ILE A 94 7.22 -0.31 -29.86
N TRP A 95 7.81 0.63 -30.62
CA TRP A 95 8.49 1.78 -30.04
C TRP A 95 7.55 2.69 -29.25
N SER A 96 6.35 2.95 -29.78
CA SER A 96 5.34 3.74 -29.05
C SER A 96 4.93 3.09 -27.73
N ALA A 97 4.70 1.77 -27.76
CA ALA A 97 4.38 1.01 -26.55
C ALA A 97 5.53 1.08 -25.51
N LEU A 98 6.77 0.97 -25.96
CA LEU A 98 7.94 1.05 -25.09
C LEU A 98 8.12 2.44 -24.46
N VAL A 99 7.93 3.51 -25.24
CA VAL A 99 7.97 4.88 -24.71
C VAL A 99 6.85 5.11 -23.71
N GLY A 100 5.62 4.63 -24.03
CA GLY A 100 4.49 4.69 -23.10
C GLY A 100 4.72 3.93 -21.81
N LEU A 101 5.36 2.74 -21.86
CA LEU A 101 5.75 1.97 -20.69
C LEU A 101 6.77 2.70 -19.82
N ILE A 102 7.80 3.30 -20.42
CA ILE A 102 8.79 4.07 -19.69
C ILE A 102 8.12 5.28 -19.01
N ALA A 103 7.29 6.02 -19.75
CA ALA A 103 6.63 7.21 -19.22
C ALA A 103 5.65 6.86 -18.08
N SER A 104 4.76 5.88 -18.29
CA SER A 104 3.81 5.46 -17.26
C SER A 104 4.51 4.82 -16.05
N GLY A 105 5.58 4.05 -16.27
CA GLY A 105 6.39 3.49 -15.20
C GLY A 105 7.10 4.56 -14.38
N ALA A 106 7.62 5.62 -15.01
CA ALA A 106 8.22 6.76 -14.32
C ALA A 106 7.19 7.53 -13.47
N VAL A 107 5.98 7.75 -14.00
CA VAL A 107 4.88 8.38 -13.25
C VAL A 107 4.54 7.57 -12.01
N LEU A 108 4.40 6.25 -12.15
CA LEU A 108 4.11 5.35 -11.02
C LEU A 108 5.26 5.31 -10.01
N TYR A 109 6.50 5.29 -10.49
CA TYR A 109 7.68 5.26 -9.63
C TYR A 109 7.86 6.54 -8.81
N LEU A 110 7.65 7.69 -9.45
CA LEU A 110 7.78 9.01 -8.81
C LEU A 110 6.55 9.35 -7.96
N SER A 111 5.51 8.53 -8.00
CA SER A 111 4.25 8.74 -7.27
C SER A 111 3.68 10.15 -7.47
N LEU A 112 3.66 10.61 -8.74
CA LEU A 112 3.25 11.98 -9.07
C LEU A 112 1.78 12.22 -8.68
N PRO A 113 1.48 13.24 -7.86
CA PRO A 113 0.12 13.54 -7.44
C PRO A 113 -0.85 13.70 -8.62
N GLY A 114 -2.03 13.11 -8.53
CA GLY A 114 -3.06 13.15 -9.58
C GLY A 114 -2.78 12.30 -10.82
N LEU A 115 -1.55 11.84 -11.03
CA LEU A 115 -1.15 11.04 -12.21
C LEU A 115 -0.87 9.57 -11.89
N SER A 116 -0.47 9.22 -10.67
CA SER A 116 -0.08 7.85 -10.28
C SER A 116 -1.27 6.95 -9.87
N GLY A 117 -2.49 7.31 -10.25
CA GLY A 117 -3.70 6.58 -9.91
C GLY A 117 -3.92 5.28 -10.70
N ARG A 118 -5.04 4.61 -10.40
CA ARG A 118 -5.44 3.33 -11.01
C ARG A 118 -5.44 3.35 -12.55
N ALA A 119 -5.81 4.47 -13.17
CA ALA A 119 -5.81 4.62 -14.62
C ALA A 119 -4.41 4.45 -15.22
N THR A 120 -3.37 4.99 -14.57
CA THR A 120 -1.98 4.86 -15.03
C THR A 120 -1.47 3.43 -14.84
N VAL A 121 -1.88 2.72 -13.79
CA VAL A 121 -1.57 1.29 -13.60
C VAL A 121 -2.20 0.45 -14.72
N ILE A 122 -3.47 0.69 -15.04
CA ILE A 122 -4.17 0.01 -16.14
C ILE A 122 -3.50 0.31 -17.48
N LEU A 123 -3.15 1.57 -17.74
CA LEU A 123 -2.43 1.96 -18.96
C LEU A 123 -1.09 1.23 -19.06
N HIS A 124 -0.30 1.22 -17.98
CA HIS A 124 1.00 0.54 -17.95
C HIS A 124 0.87 -0.95 -18.23
N LEU A 125 -0.08 -1.63 -17.58
CA LEU A 125 -0.38 -3.05 -17.82
C LEU A 125 -0.85 -3.30 -19.27
N SER A 126 -1.74 -2.46 -19.78
CA SER A 126 -2.27 -2.60 -21.15
C SER A 126 -1.17 -2.47 -22.20
N LEU A 127 -0.24 -1.53 -22.01
CA LEU A 127 0.93 -1.37 -22.87
C LEU A 127 1.87 -2.57 -22.79
N ALA A 128 2.07 -3.15 -21.59
CA ALA A 128 2.87 -4.36 -21.41
C ALA A 128 2.26 -5.56 -22.12
N LEU A 129 0.95 -5.77 -21.99
CA LEU A 129 0.22 -6.85 -22.69
C LEU A 129 0.21 -6.65 -24.21
N ALA A 130 0.03 -5.41 -24.68
CA ALA A 130 0.15 -5.09 -26.08
C ALA A 130 1.55 -5.44 -26.63
N LEU A 131 2.60 -5.12 -25.89
CA LEU A 131 3.97 -5.47 -26.25
C LEU A 131 4.18 -6.99 -26.32
N CYS A 132 3.55 -7.77 -25.44
CA CYS A 132 3.56 -9.23 -25.48
C CYS A 132 2.94 -9.81 -26.76
N GLY A 133 1.96 -9.13 -27.36
CA GLY A 133 1.42 -9.51 -28.66
C GLY A 133 2.27 -9.02 -29.85
N LEU A 134 2.78 -7.81 -29.77
CA LEU A 134 3.56 -7.18 -30.84
C LEU A 134 4.93 -7.82 -31.05
N LEU A 135 5.61 -8.28 -29.98
CA LEU A 135 6.94 -8.88 -30.09
C LEU A 135 6.94 -10.23 -30.86
N PRO A 136 6.07 -11.22 -30.55
CA PRO A 136 5.96 -12.43 -31.34
C PRO A 136 5.60 -12.13 -32.79
N LEU A 137 4.68 -11.19 -33.03
CA LEU A 137 4.32 -10.77 -34.39
C LEU A 137 5.53 -10.19 -35.14
N HIS A 138 6.35 -9.37 -34.47
CA HIS A 138 7.60 -8.86 -35.03
C HIS A 138 8.57 -9.99 -35.38
N LEU A 139 8.69 -11.00 -34.54
CA LEU A 139 9.53 -12.17 -34.81
C LEU A 139 9.01 -12.96 -36.00
N LEU A 140 7.71 -13.20 -36.13
CA LEU A 140 7.08 -13.90 -37.23
C LEU A 140 7.27 -13.15 -38.55
N VAL A 141 7.00 -11.84 -38.56
CA VAL A 141 7.19 -11.00 -39.78
C VAL A 141 8.66 -10.95 -40.16
N THR A 142 9.58 -10.91 -39.18
CA THR A 142 11.01 -10.95 -39.48
C THR A 142 11.45 -12.29 -40.07
N ALA A 143 10.93 -13.41 -39.55
CA ALA A 143 11.17 -14.74 -40.08
C ALA A 143 10.63 -14.88 -41.50
N TRP A 144 9.43 -14.35 -41.77
CA TRP A 144 8.84 -14.32 -43.12
C TRP A 144 9.68 -13.52 -44.13
N LEU A 145 10.16 -12.33 -43.69
CA LEU A 145 10.96 -11.44 -44.56
C LEU A 145 12.39 -11.92 -44.83
N ARG A 146 13.01 -12.60 -43.90
CA ARG A 146 14.45 -12.94 -43.92
C ARG A 146 14.74 -14.44 -43.95
N GLY A 147 13.68 -15.26 -43.90
CA GLY A 147 13.78 -16.69 -43.67
C GLY A 147 14.29 -17.06 -42.27
N PHE A 148 14.21 -18.32 -41.93
CA PHE A 148 14.58 -18.80 -40.58
C PHE A 148 16.06 -18.54 -40.24
N SER A 149 16.95 -18.69 -41.26
CA SER A 149 18.39 -18.43 -41.05
C SER A 149 18.70 -16.93 -40.79
N GLY A 150 17.95 -16.03 -41.42
CA GLY A 150 18.06 -14.60 -41.20
C GLY A 150 17.46 -14.16 -39.86
N TRP A 151 16.39 -14.84 -39.42
CA TRP A 151 15.79 -14.66 -38.11
C TRP A 151 16.76 -15.11 -37.00
N TRP A 152 17.37 -16.32 -37.16
CA TRP A 152 18.37 -16.82 -36.21
C TRP A 152 19.59 -15.92 -36.12
N ALA A 153 20.05 -15.35 -37.25
CA ALA A 153 21.15 -14.39 -37.28
C ALA A 153 20.84 -13.06 -36.55
N ALA A 154 19.56 -12.75 -36.27
CA ALA A 154 19.21 -11.60 -35.43
C ALA A 154 19.55 -11.80 -33.93
N PHE A 155 19.60 -13.06 -33.50
CA PHE A 155 20.00 -13.41 -32.13
C PHE A 155 21.45 -13.91 -32.07
N TRP A 156 21.93 -14.58 -33.12
CA TRP A 156 23.26 -15.18 -33.15
C TRP A 156 24.10 -14.65 -34.32
N PRO A 157 25.01 -13.69 -34.08
CA PRO A 157 25.80 -13.10 -35.15
C PRO A 157 26.76 -14.12 -35.77
N ARG A 158 26.74 -14.27 -37.13
CA ARG A 158 27.68 -15.07 -37.89
C ARG A 158 29.04 -14.36 -38.00
N GLY A 159 30.15 -15.07 -37.80
CA GLY A 159 31.50 -14.51 -37.93
C GLY A 159 32.09 -13.93 -36.63
N ALA A 160 31.78 -14.48 -35.50
CA ALA A 160 31.78 -13.84 -34.21
C ALA A 160 32.99 -14.09 -33.30
N SER A 161 34.19 -14.43 -33.75
CA SER A 161 35.30 -14.58 -32.80
C SER A 161 35.62 -13.26 -32.04
N ARG A 162 35.52 -12.14 -32.73
CA ARG A 162 35.71 -10.79 -32.10
C ARG A 162 34.52 -10.34 -31.25
N TYR A 163 33.29 -10.68 -31.66
CA TYR A 163 32.06 -10.34 -30.91
C TYR A 163 31.78 -11.32 -29.76
N ARG A 164 32.26 -12.57 -29.83
CA ARG A 164 32.06 -13.58 -28.79
C ARG A 164 32.67 -13.17 -27.46
N ARG A 165 33.88 -12.59 -27.46
CA ARG A 165 34.52 -12.08 -26.22
C ARG A 165 33.72 -10.93 -25.62
N TRP A 166 33.21 -10.01 -26.44
CA TRP A 166 32.38 -8.89 -25.96
C TRP A 166 31.01 -9.35 -25.44
N THR A 167 30.35 -10.30 -26.10
CA THR A 167 29.06 -10.85 -25.63
C THR A 167 29.23 -11.68 -24.36
N GLN A 168 30.32 -12.42 -24.25
CA GLN A 168 30.66 -13.13 -23.01
C GLN A 168 31.00 -12.18 -21.87
N GLY A 169 31.77 -11.12 -22.14
CA GLY A 169 32.07 -10.07 -21.15
C GLY A 169 30.81 -9.34 -20.68
N LEU A 170 29.90 -8.99 -21.59
CA LEU A 170 28.64 -8.35 -21.24
C LEU A 170 27.70 -9.29 -20.48
N ALA A 171 27.62 -10.56 -20.86
CA ALA A 171 26.84 -11.56 -20.14
C ALA A 171 27.39 -11.79 -18.73
N LEU A 172 28.72 -11.89 -18.62
CA LEU A 172 29.39 -12.00 -17.31
C LEU A 172 29.17 -10.72 -16.47
N GLY A 173 29.31 -9.53 -17.08
CA GLY A 173 29.03 -8.26 -16.43
C GLY A 173 27.58 -8.14 -15.94
N ALA A 174 26.62 -8.56 -16.77
CA ALA A 174 25.20 -8.61 -16.36
C ALA A 174 24.95 -9.61 -15.24
N ALA A 175 25.58 -10.79 -15.29
CA ALA A 175 25.49 -11.80 -14.23
C ALA A 175 26.10 -11.28 -12.91
N LEU A 176 27.27 -10.63 -12.97
CA LEU A 176 27.91 -10.03 -11.80
C LEU A 176 27.08 -8.87 -11.22
N LEU A 177 26.51 -8.00 -12.07
CA LEU A 177 25.63 -6.94 -11.61
C LEU A 177 24.36 -7.50 -10.97
N THR A 178 23.78 -8.56 -11.53
CA THR A 178 22.62 -9.24 -10.96
C THR A 178 22.96 -9.89 -9.61
N ALA A 179 24.12 -10.55 -9.50
CA ALA A 179 24.60 -11.13 -8.26
C ALA A 179 24.89 -10.04 -7.20
N ALA A 180 25.56 -8.96 -7.60
CA ALA A 180 25.82 -7.82 -6.72
C ALA A 180 24.51 -7.19 -6.22
N TRP A 181 23.53 -6.98 -7.12
CA TRP A 181 22.20 -6.50 -6.73
C TRP A 181 21.48 -7.43 -5.78
N ALA A 182 21.49 -8.74 -6.05
CA ALA A 182 20.88 -9.72 -5.16
C ALA A 182 21.55 -9.76 -3.76
N ALA A 183 22.80 -9.37 -3.67
CA ALA A 183 23.55 -9.25 -2.42
C ALA A 183 23.30 -7.93 -1.68
N VAL A 184 22.70 -6.90 -2.34
CA VAL A 184 22.38 -5.62 -1.67
C VAL A 184 21.27 -5.85 -0.65
N PRO A 185 21.49 -5.52 0.64
CA PRO A 185 20.44 -5.62 1.65
C PRO A 185 19.23 -4.76 1.26
N PRO A 186 18.00 -5.24 1.44
CA PRO A 186 16.80 -4.47 1.16
C PRO A 186 16.75 -3.11 1.84
N SER A 187 17.28 -3.03 3.05
CA SER A 187 17.35 -1.80 3.85
C SER A 187 18.16 -0.67 3.17
N TRP A 188 19.14 -1.01 2.34
CA TRP A 188 19.94 0.00 1.62
C TRP A 188 19.16 0.69 0.49
N LEU A 189 18.07 0.07 0.04
CA LEU A 189 17.22 0.59 -1.03
C LEU A 189 15.99 1.32 -0.50
N SER A 190 15.78 1.29 0.82
CA SER A 190 14.68 1.93 1.49
C SER A 190 15.12 3.27 2.07
N THR A 191 14.22 4.25 2.06
CA THR A 191 14.46 5.53 2.73
C THR A 191 14.59 5.29 4.24
N PRO A 192 15.64 5.79 4.90
CA PRO A 192 15.80 5.59 6.32
C PRO A 192 14.84 6.45 7.13
N LEU A 193 14.09 5.85 8.04
CA LEU A 193 13.42 6.53 9.15
C LEU A 193 14.39 6.50 10.34
N ARG A 194 15.06 7.63 10.58
CA ARG A 194 16.04 7.74 11.66
C ARG A 194 15.36 8.05 12.97
N MET A 195 15.65 7.24 13.96
CA MET A 195 15.20 7.41 15.33
C MET A 195 16.37 7.98 16.13
N THR A 196 16.31 9.27 16.42
CA THR A 196 17.41 10.00 17.07
C THR A 196 17.39 9.75 18.56
N ALA A 197 18.56 9.46 19.15
CA ALA A 197 18.69 9.30 20.60
C ALA A 197 18.47 10.63 21.33
N ILE A 198 17.71 10.59 22.41
CA ILE A 198 17.44 11.74 23.29
C ILE A 198 17.66 11.37 24.76
N PRO A 199 18.03 12.31 25.61
CA PRO A 199 17.98 12.10 27.06
C PRO A 199 16.53 11.86 27.52
N THR A 200 16.31 10.95 28.47
CA THR A 200 14.96 10.61 29.00
C THR A 200 14.20 11.83 29.50
N ARG A 201 14.89 12.84 30.05
CA ARG A 201 14.26 14.10 30.49
C ARG A 201 13.66 14.94 29.38
N LEU A 202 14.00 14.64 28.11
CA LEU A 202 13.46 15.30 26.93
C LEU A 202 12.41 14.43 26.22
N ALA A 203 11.96 13.35 26.84
CA ALA A 203 10.88 12.55 26.31
C ALA A 203 9.64 13.44 26.01
N PRO A 204 9.01 13.31 24.83
CA PRO A 204 7.88 14.15 24.48
C PRO A 204 6.68 13.90 25.39
N GLN A 205 5.91 14.94 25.65
CA GLN A 205 4.59 14.81 26.26
C GLN A 205 3.60 14.43 25.16
N LEU A 206 3.04 13.25 25.27
CA LEU A 206 2.08 12.78 24.27
C LEU A 206 0.73 13.48 24.45
N ASP A 207 0.42 14.45 23.62
CA ASP A 207 -0.82 15.23 23.64
C ASP A 207 -1.43 15.47 22.24
N GLY A 208 -0.79 14.91 21.21
CA GLY A 208 -1.19 15.06 19.82
C GLY A 208 -0.69 16.37 19.19
N ALA A 209 0.35 16.97 19.73
CA ALA A 209 1.02 18.13 19.15
C ALA A 209 2.52 17.86 18.97
N THR A 210 3.15 18.52 18.01
CA THR A 210 4.59 18.39 17.75
C THR A 210 5.35 19.66 18.13
N ASP A 211 4.87 20.37 19.14
CA ASP A 211 5.46 21.61 19.64
C ASP A 211 6.56 21.40 20.68
N ASP A 212 6.70 20.19 21.20
CA ASP A 212 7.82 19.80 22.02
C ASP A 212 9.15 19.98 21.30
N GLN A 213 10.14 20.60 21.97
CA GLN A 213 11.45 20.87 21.41
C GLN A 213 12.17 19.63 20.88
N VAL A 214 11.86 18.46 21.42
CA VAL A 214 12.46 17.19 21.01
C VAL A 214 12.16 16.84 19.56
N TRP A 215 11.00 17.22 19.05
CA TRP A 215 10.63 16.96 17.65
C TRP A 215 11.45 17.78 16.64
N ALA A 216 12.08 18.87 17.07
CA ALA A 216 13.03 19.60 16.26
C ALA A 216 14.37 18.85 16.07
N LEU A 217 14.71 17.93 16.97
CA LEU A 217 15.90 17.08 16.86
C LEU A 217 15.68 15.90 15.91
N ALA A 218 14.44 15.47 15.74
CA ALA A 218 14.08 14.35 14.89
C ALA A 218 14.11 14.75 13.39
N ARG A 219 14.74 13.93 12.56
CA ARG A 219 14.78 14.16 11.11
C ARG A 219 13.45 13.73 10.48
N PRO A 220 12.68 14.65 9.89
CA PRO A 220 11.43 14.27 9.26
C PRO A 220 11.67 13.45 7.99
N VAL A 221 10.80 12.46 7.76
CA VAL A 221 10.73 11.69 6.52
C VAL A 221 9.31 11.78 6.01
N SER A 222 9.14 12.22 4.76
CA SER A 222 7.83 12.25 4.11
C SER A 222 7.71 11.11 3.12
N VAL A 223 6.57 10.44 3.14
CA VAL A 223 6.18 9.41 2.17
C VAL A 223 4.89 9.82 1.49
N GLN A 224 4.85 9.67 0.17
CA GLN A 224 3.61 9.82 -0.59
C GLN A 224 2.89 8.49 -0.62
N THR A 225 1.72 8.42 -0.01
CA THR A 225 0.82 7.27 -0.11
C THR A 225 -0.05 7.38 -1.36
N VAL A 226 -0.62 6.27 -1.81
CA VAL A 226 -1.48 6.18 -3.00
C VAL A 226 -2.64 5.21 -2.75
N HIS A 227 -3.68 5.27 -3.58
CA HIS A 227 -4.80 4.31 -3.60
C HIS A 227 -5.79 4.34 -2.42
N GLY A 228 -5.84 5.38 -1.63
CA GLY A 228 -6.91 5.55 -0.64
C GLY A 228 -8.31 5.62 -1.28
N ALA A 229 -9.35 5.20 -0.56
CA ALA A 229 -10.72 5.22 -1.08
C ALA A 229 -11.20 6.65 -1.36
N ASN A 230 -11.04 7.54 -0.40
CA ASN A 230 -11.48 8.94 -0.45
C ASN A 230 -10.31 9.88 -0.77
N SER A 231 -9.09 9.41 -0.61
CA SER A 231 -7.85 10.11 -0.96
C SER A 231 -7.19 9.50 -2.21
N ALA A 232 -7.92 9.47 -3.33
CA ALA A 232 -7.48 8.81 -4.57
C ALA A 232 -6.15 9.34 -5.15
N SER A 233 -5.81 10.60 -4.91
CA SER A 233 -4.51 11.21 -5.24
C SER A 233 -3.39 10.81 -4.27
N GLY A 234 -3.76 10.12 -3.18
CA GLY A 234 -2.86 9.79 -2.08
C GLY A 234 -2.65 10.94 -1.10
N VAL A 235 -1.98 10.64 -0.02
CA VAL A 235 -1.72 11.55 1.10
C VAL A 235 -0.21 11.60 1.37
N ALA A 236 0.33 12.78 1.56
CA ALA A 236 1.70 12.96 2.03
C ALA A 236 1.75 12.79 3.56
N VAL A 237 2.43 11.78 4.04
CA VAL A 237 2.58 11.50 5.47
C VAL A 237 3.99 11.82 5.90
N THR A 238 4.16 12.63 6.93
CA THR A 238 5.46 12.97 7.52
C THR A 238 5.62 12.23 8.84
N LEU A 239 6.74 11.52 8.99
CA LEU A 239 7.10 10.78 10.19
C LEU A 239 8.36 11.37 10.82
N ARG A 240 8.38 11.45 12.14
CA ARG A 240 9.55 11.73 12.97
C ARG A 240 9.67 10.63 14.02
N ALA A 241 10.90 10.29 14.42
CA ALA A 241 11.13 9.29 15.46
C ALA A 241 12.31 9.68 16.35
N VAL A 242 12.14 9.47 17.66
CA VAL A 242 13.20 9.61 18.68
C VAL A 242 13.12 8.46 19.68
N HIS A 243 14.18 8.21 20.45
CA HIS A 243 14.16 7.22 21.53
C HIS A 243 15.05 7.68 22.71
N ASP A 244 14.72 7.24 23.90
CA ASP A 244 15.48 7.53 25.12
C ASP A 244 16.34 6.35 25.62
N GLY A 245 16.48 5.33 24.79
CA GLY A 245 17.19 4.09 25.11
C GLY A 245 16.26 2.93 25.47
N ASP A 246 15.10 3.21 26.08
CA ASP A 246 14.11 2.21 26.49
C ASP A 246 12.81 2.33 25.68
N THR A 247 12.39 3.54 25.39
CA THR A 247 11.11 3.86 24.72
C THR A 247 11.37 4.56 23.38
N ALA A 248 10.67 4.10 22.36
CA ALA A 248 10.56 4.74 21.07
C ALA A 248 9.34 5.68 21.05
N TYR A 249 9.53 6.85 20.46
CA TYR A 249 8.49 7.86 20.24
C TYR A 249 8.41 8.17 18.76
N PHE A 250 7.18 8.26 18.24
CA PHE A 250 6.92 8.63 16.86
C PHE A 250 5.94 9.78 16.81
N ALA A 251 6.17 10.72 15.91
CA ALA A 251 5.19 11.72 15.52
C ALA A 251 4.87 11.55 14.05
N VAL A 252 3.59 11.48 13.74
CA VAL A 252 3.07 11.27 12.39
C VAL A 252 2.07 12.37 12.07
N THR A 253 2.31 13.11 10.97
CA THR A 253 1.40 14.17 10.53
C THR A 253 0.95 13.92 9.09
N TRP A 254 -0.33 14.19 8.82
CA TRP A 254 -0.87 14.08 7.47
C TRP A 254 -2.05 15.04 7.26
N PRO A 255 -2.16 15.65 6.06
CA PRO A 255 -3.29 16.49 5.72
C PRO A 255 -4.56 15.65 5.58
N ASP A 256 -5.63 16.14 6.16
CA ASP A 256 -6.98 15.62 6.05
C ASP A 256 -7.95 16.80 6.23
N PRO A 257 -8.66 17.24 5.19
CA PRO A 257 -9.55 18.40 5.28
C PRO A 257 -10.76 18.15 6.17
N THR A 258 -11.06 16.90 6.47
CA THR A 258 -12.20 16.49 7.33
C THR A 258 -11.68 15.82 8.59
N ARG A 259 -12.40 15.92 9.70
CA ARG A 259 -12.19 15.08 10.88
C ARG A 259 -13.41 14.21 11.05
N SER A 260 -13.31 12.97 10.62
CA SER A 260 -14.43 12.03 10.67
C SER A 260 -14.43 11.24 11.98
N GLY A 261 -15.45 11.52 12.80
CA GLY A 261 -15.69 10.88 14.10
C GLY A 261 -16.93 9.97 14.09
N VAL A 262 -17.21 9.27 12.99
CA VAL A 262 -18.42 8.44 12.83
C VAL A 262 -18.03 6.99 12.59
N HIS A 263 -18.80 6.06 13.16
CA HIS A 263 -18.61 4.63 12.89
C HIS A 263 -19.97 3.94 12.79
N LEU A 264 -20.46 3.68 11.58
CA LEU A 264 -21.65 2.88 11.31
C LEU A 264 -22.84 3.23 12.21
N PRO A 265 -23.42 4.41 12.13
CA PRO A 265 -24.52 4.84 13.01
C PRO A 265 -25.72 3.88 12.97
N LEU A 266 -26.44 3.80 14.07
CA LEU A 266 -27.71 3.07 14.15
C LEU A 266 -28.87 4.01 13.84
N GLN A 267 -29.89 3.47 13.16
CA GLN A 267 -31.14 4.16 12.90
C GLN A 267 -32.32 3.30 13.34
N LYS A 268 -33.25 3.90 14.08
CA LYS A 268 -34.52 3.27 14.43
C LYS A 268 -35.44 3.21 13.21
N THR A 269 -35.98 2.04 12.93
CA THR A 269 -36.98 1.78 11.89
C THR A 269 -38.29 1.28 12.51
N ALA A 270 -39.31 1.07 11.71
CA ALA A 270 -40.57 0.46 12.17
C ALA A 270 -40.36 -0.97 12.70
N ASP A 271 -39.39 -1.69 12.14
CA ASP A 271 -39.10 -3.09 12.45
C ASP A 271 -37.96 -3.27 13.48
N GLY A 272 -37.45 -2.18 14.06
CA GLY A 272 -36.35 -2.22 15.04
C GLY A 272 -35.20 -1.27 14.70
N TRP A 273 -33.97 -1.75 14.74
CA TRP A 273 -32.77 -0.94 14.45
C TRP A 273 -31.99 -1.53 13.28
N ARG A 274 -31.43 -0.64 12.47
CA ARG A 274 -30.51 -0.98 11.38
C ARG A 274 -29.20 -0.21 11.52
N VAL A 275 -28.20 -0.67 10.81
CA VAL A 275 -26.93 0.06 10.63
C VAL A 275 -27.05 0.94 9.39
N ILE A 276 -26.61 2.18 9.48
CA ILE A 276 -26.45 3.06 8.31
C ILE A 276 -25.10 2.75 7.69
N HIS A 277 -25.11 2.35 6.42
CA HIS A 277 -23.92 2.04 5.65
C HIS A 277 -24.18 2.14 4.14
N GLU A 278 -23.13 2.26 3.35
CA GLU A 278 -23.19 2.22 1.89
C GLU A 278 -22.40 1.04 1.28
N GLY A 279 -21.40 0.53 1.99
CA GLY A 279 -20.51 -0.52 1.50
C GLY A 279 -20.02 -1.49 2.56
N PHE A 280 -20.56 -1.46 3.76
CA PHE A 280 -20.06 -2.26 4.89
C PHE A 280 -20.08 -3.77 4.63
N ASP A 281 -21.13 -4.27 4.02
CA ASP A 281 -21.31 -5.71 3.73
C ASP A 281 -20.29 -6.23 2.71
N THR A 282 -19.83 -5.37 1.84
CA THR A 282 -18.79 -5.69 0.83
C THR A 282 -17.39 -5.33 1.30
N HIS A 283 -17.24 -4.89 2.56
CA HIS A 283 -15.98 -4.41 3.16
C HIS A 283 -15.43 -3.15 2.48
N ASP A 284 -16.30 -2.30 1.97
CA ASP A 284 -15.95 -1.11 1.21
C ASP A 284 -16.73 0.13 1.69
N GLU A 285 -16.99 0.21 3.00
CA GLU A 285 -17.62 1.40 3.58
C GLU A 285 -16.67 2.60 3.46
N ARG A 286 -17.18 3.72 2.95
CA ARG A 286 -16.39 4.91 2.62
C ARG A 286 -17.02 6.20 3.10
N ARG A 287 -18.10 6.11 3.84
CA ARG A 287 -18.86 7.29 4.26
C ARG A 287 -19.08 7.33 5.77
N TRP A 288 -19.46 6.21 6.34
CA TRP A 288 -19.84 6.12 7.74
C TRP A 288 -18.77 5.41 8.57
N TYR A 289 -17.53 5.90 8.43
CA TYR A 289 -16.38 5.38 9.17
C TYR A 289 -15.50 6.52 9.69
N GLU A 290 -14.76 6.26 10.74
CA GLU A 290 -13.80 7.21 11.31
C GLU A 290 -12.47 7.20 10.56
N ASP A 291 -11.70 8.30 10.74
CA ASP A 291 -10.32 8.38 10.27
C ASP A 291 -9.42 7.45 11.06
N LYS A 292 -8.43 6.88 10.38
CA LYS A 292 -7.50 5.94 11.01
C LYS A 292 -6.11 6.06 10.38
N LEU A 293 -5.12 5.65 11.14
CA LEU A 293 -3.77 5.47 10.67
C LEU A 293 -3.21 4.14 11.18
N ALA A 294 -2.47 3.43 10.34
CA ALA A 294 -1.73 2.25 10.75
C ALA A 294 -0.24 2.42 10.43
N LEU A 295 0.60 2.12 11.42
CA LEU A 295 2.00 1.80 11.20
C LEU A 295 2.16 0.28 11.24
N MET A 296 2.97 -0.24 10.35
CA MET A 296 3.23 -1.67 10.26
C MET A 296 4.74 -1.91 10.26
N PHE A 297 5.20 -2.74 11.16
CA PHE A 297 6.60 -3.12 11.31
C PHE A 297 6.82 -4.55 10.85
N SER A 298 7.85 -4.78 10.06
CA SER A 298 8.15 -6.10 9.50
C SER A 298 9.66 -6.32 9.40
N ARG A 299 10.09 -7.57 9.62
CA ARG A 299 11.47 -7.99 9.34
C ARG A 299 11.76 -8.09 7.84
N SER A 300 10.72 -8.12 7.02
CA SER A 300 10.84 -8.22 5.57
C SER A 300 10.52 -6.90 4.90
N HIS A 301 11.37 -6.49 3.97
CA HIS A 301 11.14 -5.36 3.08
C HIS A 301 10.37 -5.77 1.80
N ALA A 302 9.87 -7.00 1.72
CA ALA A 302 8.97 -7.40 0.66
C ALA A 302 7.70 -6.55 0.71
N PRO A 303 7.06 -6.22 -0.44
CA PRO A 303 5.86 -5.43 -0.46
C PRO A 303 4.84 -6.03 0.50
N ALA A 304 4.38 -5.22 1.42
CA ALA A 304 3.31 -5.63 2.31
C ALA A 304 2.01 -5.71 1.51
N GLY A 305 1.18 -6.62 1.91
CA GLY A 305 -0.02 -6.96 1.18
C GLY A 305 -1.16 -5.97 1.23
N GLY A 306 -0.95 -4.73 1.67
CA GLY A 306 -1.90 -3.65 1.42
C GLY A 306 -2.21 -3.49 -0.07
N SER A 307 -1.34 -4.03 -0.93
CA SER A 307 -1.54 -4.15 -2.37
C SER A 307 -2.30 -5.41 -2.78
N PHE A 308 -2.60 -6.36 -1.88
CA PHE A 308 -3.17 -7.66 -2.24
C PHE A 308 -4.62 -7.78 -1.82
N HIS A 309 -5.46 -7.68 -2.75
CA HIS A 309 -6.81 -8.17 -2.89
C HIS A 309 -7.75 -8.22 -1.70
N TYR A 310 -8.53 -7.25 -1.71
CA TYR A 310 -9.92 -7.39 -1.34
C TYR A 310 -10.67 -8.18 -2.43
N GLY A 311 -11.36 -9.25 -2.01
CA GLY A 311 -12.36 -9.92 -2.83
C GLY A 311 -11.95 -11.16 -3.61
N ALA A 312 -10.70 -11.55 -3.62
CA ALA A 312 -10.34 -12.83 -4.20
C ALA A 312 -10.91 -14.00 -3.40
N LYS A 313 -11.59 -14.95 -4.07
CA LYS A 313 -12.09 -16.18 -3.43
C LYS A 313 -10.96 -17.22 -3.39
N GLY A 314 -10.33 -17.45 -2.24
CA GLY A 314 -9.28 -18.46 -2.08
C GLY A 314 -8.39 -18.24 -0.88
N ALA A 315 -7.49 -19.18 -0.60
CA ALA A 315 -6.61 -19.18 0.57
C ALA A 315 -5.57 -18.03 0.61
N ALA A 316 -5.27 -17.42 -0.54
CA ALA A 316 -4.31 -16.34 -0.66
C ALA A 316 -4.93 -14.94 -0.44
N ARG A 317 -6.17 -14.85 0.02
CA ARG A 317 -6.84 -13.59 0.22
C ARG A 317 -6.20 -12.78 1.31
N GLY A 318 -5.92 -11.52 0.98
CA GLY A 318 -5.56 -10.51 1.93
C GLY A 318 -4.30 -10.81 2.73
N GLN A 319 -3.33 -11.48 2.15
CA GLN A 319 -2.00 -11.52 2.74
C GLN A 319 -1.45 -10.10 2.76
N HIS A 320 -1.30 -9.53 3.94
CA HIS A 320 -0.72 -8.21 4.13
C HIS A 320 0.81 -8.23 4.17
N ALA A 321 1.41 -9.40 4.25
CA ALA A 321 2.85 -9.60 4.14
C ALA A 321 3.17 -10.75 3.19
N MET A 322 4.21 -10.58 2.38
CA MET A 322 4.71 -11.58 1.43
C MET A 322 5.52 -12.71 2.11
N HIS A 323 5.54 -12.76 3.42
CA HIS A 323 6.27 -13.77 4.20
C HIS A 323 5.39 -14.32 5.32
N SER A 324 5.75 -15.48 5.82
CA SER A 324 5.04 -16.20 6.88
C SER A 324 5.35 -15.71 8.30
N GLY A 325 6.16 -14.68 8.44
CA GLY A 325 6.57 -14.15 9.74
C GLY A 325 5.54 -13.23 10.39
N LEU A 326 5.76 -12.93 11.65
CA LEU A 326 4.98 -11.94 12.39
C LEU A 326 5.20 -10.55 11.80
N VAL A 327 4.12 -9.79 11.70
CA VAL A 327 4.06 -8.38 11.34
C VAL A 327 3.29 -7.65 12.42
N ASP A 328 3.92 -6.70 13.07
CA ASP A 328 3.37 -5.89 14.14
C ASP A 328 2.64 -4.67 13.54
N VAL A 329 1.42 -4.38 13.98
CA VAL A 329 0.54 -3.36 13.38
C VAL A 329 -0.08 -2.46 14.44
N TRP A 330 0.39 -1.26 14.54
CA TRP A 330 -0.15 -0.21 15.39
C TRP A 330 -1.28 0.51 14.67
N HIS A 331 -2.53 0.21 15.03
CA HIS A 331 -3.71 0.69 14.33
C HIS A 331 -4.48 1.70 15.17
N TRP A 332 -4.19 2.98 14.96
CA TRP A 332 -4.94 4.07 15.60
C TRP A 332 -6.25 4.37 14.84
N LYS A 333 -7.31 4.67 15.58
CA LYS A 333 -8.67 4.97 15.10
C LYS A 333 -9.20 6.18 15.85
N SER A 334 -9.56 7.25 15.15
CA SER A 334 -9.91 8.54 15.76
C SER A 334 -11.05 8.43 16.78
N LEU A 335 -12.08 7.64 16.50
CA LEU A 335 -13.23 7.45 17.38
C LEU A 335 -13.01 6.34 18.42
N ARG A 336 -12.39 5.23 18.02
CA ARG A 336 -12.31 4.01 18.83
C ARG A 336 -11.08 3.91 19.71
N ASN A 337 -10.15 4.86 19.60
CA ASN A 337 -8.95 4.95 20.43
C ASN A 337 -8.82 6.32 21.14
N PRO A 338 -9.86 6.79 21.87
CA PRO A 338 -9.85 8.14 22.44
C PRO A 338 -9.08 8.26 23.77
N LEU A 339 -8.67 7.14 24.38
CA LEU A 339 -8.19 7.10 25.76
C LEU A 339 -6.70 6.77 25.89
N GLY A 340 -5.89 7.31 25.01
CA GLY A 340 -4.42 7.28 25.15
C GLY A 340 -3.74 5.97 24.77
N THR A 341 -4.47 5.00 24.20
CA THR A 341 -3.95 3.76 23.63
C THR A 341 -4.47 3.58 22.20
N LEU A 342 -3.78 2.79 21.41
CA LEU A 342 -4.30 2.37 20.10
C LEU A 342 -4.70 0.90 20.11
N ASP A 343 -5.20 0.43 18.98
CA ASP A 343 -5.59 -0.96 18.75
C ASP A 343 -4.38 -1.73 18.25
N ASP A 344 -3.56 -2.23 19.17
CA ASP A 344 -2.41 -3.03 18.80
C ASP A 344 -2.85 -4.37 18.22
N SER A 345 -2.18 -4.79 17.18
CA SER A 345 -2.63 -5.84 16.30
C SER A 345 -1.44 -6.46 15.55
N HIS A 346 -1.66 -7.64 15.01
CA HIS A 346 -0.63 -8.31 14.22
C HIS A 346 -1.19 -8.96 12.96
N PHE A 347 -0.30 -9.24 12.00
CA PHE A 347 -0.52 -10.20 10.94
C PHE A 347 0.41 -11.39 11.11
N GLY A 348 -0.16 -12.56 10.90
CA GLY A 348 0.56 -13.79 10.67
C GLY A 348 0.25 -14.38 9.30
N PRO A 349 0.63 -15.63 9.05
CA PRO A 349 0.17 -16.37 7.90
C PRO A 349 -1.36 -16.36 7.85
N ALA A 350 -1.93 -16.28 6.63
CA ALA A 350 -3.37 -16.36 6.45
C ALA A 350 -3.92 -17.64 7.12
N GLN A 351 -4.87 -17.47 8.00
CA GLN A 351 -5.48 -18.56 8.78
C GLN A 351 -6.95 -18.75 8.37
N PRO A 352 -7.51 -19.94 8.56
CA PRO A 352 -8.93 -20.15 8.40
C PRO A 352 -9.75 -19.20 9.30
N ARG A 353 -10.93 -18.80 8.81
CA ARG A 353 -11.88 -18.00 9.59
C ARG A 353 -12.23 -18.70 10.91
N ARG A 354 -12.22 -17.96 12.00
CA ARG A 354 -12.62 -18.47 13.31
C ARG A 354 -14.14 -18.62 13.41
N ALA A 355 -14.61 -19.59 14.19
CA ALA A 355 -16.03 -19.72 14.48
C ALA A 355 -16.56 -18.43 15.16
N GLY A 356 -17.70 -17.91 14.67
CA GLY A 356 -18.28 -16.66 15.17
C GLY A 356 -17.62 -15.37 14.65
N GLU A 357 -16.55 -15.45 13.90
CA GLU A 357 -15.91 -14.30 13.26
C GLU A 357 -16.81 -13.78 12.11
N PRO A 358 -17.31 -12.54 12.17
CA PRO A 358 -18.26 -12.04 11.18
C PRO A 358 -17.62 -11.86 9.79
N ARG A 359 -16.28 -11.63 9.76
CA ARG A 359 -15.52 -11.41 8.54
C ARG A 359 -14.17 -12.11 8.60
N TYR A 360 -13.72 -12.58 7.44
CA TYR A 360 -12.36 -13.07 7.29
C TYR A 360 -11.41 -11.90 7.05
N THR A 361 -10.43 -11.76 7.91
CA THR A 361 -9.47 -10.63 7.93
C THR A 361 -8.09 -11.00 7.41
N ALA A 362 -7.96 -12.17 6.79
CA ALA A 362 -6.72 -12.64 6.17
C ALA A 362 -5.51 -12.72 7.12
N GLY A 363 -5.75 -13.14 8.34
CA GLY A 363 -4.72 -13.27 9.37
C GLY A 363 -4.49 -12.04 10.22
N TYR A 364 -5.16 -10.92 9.92
CA TYR A 364 -5.18 -9.79 10.85
C TYR A 364 -5.89 -10.17 12.14
N ARG A 365 -5.26 -9.91 13.26
CA ARG A 365 -5.81 -10.13 14.60
C ARG A 365 -5.41 -8.98 15.50
N ALA A 366 -6.35 -8.57 16.35
CA ALA A 366 -6.01 -7.72 17.47
C ALA A 366 -5.24 -8.53 18.51
N ASP A 367 -4.32 -7.89 19.18
CA ASP A 367 -3.57 -8.50 20.25
C ASP A 367 -4.46 -8.78 21.46
N PRO A 368 -4.11 -9.69 22.36
CA PRO A 368 -4.91 -10.01 23.50
C PRO A 368 -5.14 -8.79 24.39
N ALA A 369 -6.38 -8.56 24.82
CA ALA A 369 -6.73 -7.55 25.81
C ALA A 369 -7.14 -8.25 27.09
N GLU A 370 -6.65 -7.78 28.23
CA GLU A 370 -7.05 -8.24 29.54
C GLU A 370 -8.36 -7.58 29.95
N ALA A 371 -8.50 -6.30 29.73
CA ALA A 371 -9.68 -5.52 30.03
C ALA A 371 -9.81 -4.27 29.17
N GLY A 372 -10.83 -3.50 29.42
CA GLY A 372 -11.10 -2.22 28.80
C GLY A 372 -11.75 -2.34 27.43
N ALA A 373 -11.79 -1.23 26.75
CA ALA A 373 -12.10 -1.07 25.35
C ALA A 373 -13.44 -0.43 25.02
N ILE A 374 -13.62 -0.27 23.74
CA ILE A 374 -14.90 0.10 23.11
C ILE A 374 -15.81 -1.12 23.01
N VAL A 375 -17.11 -0.88 22.97
CA VAL A 375 -18.12 -1.92 22.68
C VAL A 375 -18.95 -1.48 21.50
N HIS A 376 -19.04 -2.32 20.48
CA HIS A 376 -20.03 -2.12 19.43
C HIS A 376 -21.44 -2.34 20.01
N ASN A 377 -22.27 -1.32 19.91
CA ASN A 377 -23.60 -1.25 20.52
C ASN A 377 -24.64 -2.04 19.72
N TRP A 378 -24.28 -3.23 19.25
CA TRP A 378 -25.22 -4.10 18.59
C TRP A 378 -24.97 -5.58 18.88
N GLN A 379 -26.07 -6.33 18.91
CA GLN A 379 -26.10 -7.71 18.57
C GLN A 379 -26.42 -7.78 17.07
N TRP A 380 -25.53 -8.38 16.31
CA TRP A 380 -25.59 -8.40 14.86
C TRP A 380 -26.41 -9.57 14.34
N PHE A 381 -27.37 -9.30 13.48
CA PHE A 381 -28.08 -10.29 12.66
C PHE A 381 -27.80 -10.04 11.18
N SER A 382 -28.01 -8.80 10.71
CA SER A 382 -27.65 -8.29 9.40
C SER A 382 -27.45 -6.77 9.51
N ALA A 383 -27.03 -6.10 8.45
CA ALA A 383 -26.97 -4.64 8.43
C ALA A 383 -28.34 -4.00 8.60
N GLU A 384 -29.38 -4.63 8.02
CA GLU A 384 -30.77 -4.16 8.08
C GLU A 384 -31.46 -4.50 9.41
N ARG A 385 -30.86 -5.34 10.22
CA ARG A 385 -31.40 -5.76 11.51
C ARG A 385 -30.32 -5.97 12.54
N VAL A 386 -30.28 -5.09 13.51
CA VAL A 386 -29.44 -5.19 14.70
C VAL A 386 -30.30 -4.99 15.95
N LEU A 387 -29.83 -5.50 17.08
CA LEU A 387 -30.41 -5.20 18.38
C LEU A 387 -29.37 -4.43 19.18
N PRO A 388 -29.64 -3.18 19.60
CA PRO A 388 -28.71 -2.46 20.48
C PRO A 388 -28.45 -3.25 21.76
N LYS A 389 -27.22 -3.30 22.19
CA LYS A 389 -26.87 -3.90 23.51
C LYS A 389 -27.29 -3.02 24.66
N ARG A 390 -27.27 -1.73 24.43
CA ARG A 390 -27.56 -0.71 25.43
C ARG A 390 -28.30 0.47 24.81
N LEU A 391 -29.10 1.13 25.64
CA LEU A 391 -29.80 2.38 25.29
C LEU A 391 -29.26 3.52 26.16
N PRO A 392 -29.30 4.78 25.70
CA PRO A 392 -29.03 5.95 26.54
C PRO A 392 -29.93 5.93 27.79
N ARG A 393 -29.42 6.46 28.90
CA ARG A 393 -30.22 6.59 30.13
C ARG A 393 -31.31 7.65 29.98
N SER A 394 -31.07 8.64 29.15
CA SER A 394 -32.06 9.67 28.81
C SER A 394 -32.03 9.99 27.31
N PRO A 395 -33.17 10.37 26.70
CA PRO A 395 -33.25 10.73 25.27
C PRO A 395 -32.41 11.96 24.90
N GLU A 396 -32.15 12.86 25.87
CA GLU A 396 -31.37 14.09 25.65
C GLU A 396 -29.93 13.78 25.25
N GLN A 397 -29.41 12.63 25.62
CA GLN A 397 -28.07 12.19 25.23
C GLN A 397 -27.95 11.96 23.71
N LEU A 398 -29.07 11.83 22.99
CA LEU A 398 -29.08 11.70 21.52
C LEU A 398 -29.24 13.05 20.80
N LEU A 399 -29.43 14.16 21.54
CA LEU A 399 -29.59 15.47 20.93
C LEU A 399 -28.43 15.87 19.98
N PRO A 400 -27.17 15.57 20.29
CA PRO A 400 -26.07 15.86 19.37
C PRO A 400 -26.09 15.03 18.07
N PHE A 401 -26.83 13.92 18.04
CA PHE A 401 -26.84 12.94 16.95
C PHE A 401 -28.13 12.98 16.13
N ARG A 402 -28.82 14.12 16.09
CA ARG A 402 -30.11 14.25 15.36
C ARG A 402 -29.99 14.16 13.85
N GLU A 403 -28.85 14.55 13.33
CA GLU A 403 -28.54 14.55 11.90
C GLU A 403 -27.21 13.87 11.65
N LEU A 404 -27.14 13.13 10.56
CA LEU A 404 -25.86 12.55 10.13
C LEU A 404 -24.95 13.66 9.62
N PRO A 405 -23.67 13.67 9.99
CA PRO A 405 -22.72 14.62 9.43
C PRO A 405 -22.50 14.35 7.93
N ASP A 406 -22.21 15.39 7.19
CA ASP A 406 -21.70 15.22 5.83
C ASP A 406 -20.20 14.86 5.88
N PRO A 407 -19.80 13.66 5.48
CA PRO A 407 -18.39 13.25 5.57
C PRO A 407 -17.46 14.03 4.63
N GLU A 408 -18.01 14.66 3.60
CA GLU A 408 -17.24 15.48 2.65
C GLU A 408 -17.10 16.94 3.10
N GLN A 409 -17.80 17.35 4.14
CA GLN A 409 -17.74 18.71 4.62
C GLN A 409 -16.43 18.97 5.37
N PRO A 410 -15.60 19.92 4.90
CA PRO A 410 -14.37 20.27 5.62
C PRO A 410 -14.64 20.72 7.05
N GLY A 411 -13.77 20.32 7.96
CA GLY A 411 -13.86 20.68 9.36
C GLY A 411 -13.97 19.48 10.30
N ALA A 412 -14.04 19.77 11.59
CA ALA A 412 -14.18 18.76 12.62
C ALA A 412 -15.64 18.36 12.81
N GLN A 413 -15.90 17.06 12.72
CA GLN A 413 -17.18 16.47 13.12
C GLN A 413 -17.15 16.10 14.61
N ILE A 414 -18.33 16.02 15.22
CA ILE A 414 -18.47 15.51 16.59
C ILE A 414 -18.20 14.01 16.61
N ASP A 415 -17.69 13.50 17.74
CA ASP A 415 -17.47 12.07 17.94
C ASP A 415 -18.79 11.34 18.18
N TRP A 416 -19.13 10.42 17.28
CA TRP A 416 -20.34 9.60 17.36
C TRP A 416 -20.12 8.39 18.29
N SER A 417 -19.99 8.69 19.58
CA SER A 417 -19.87 7.68 20.62
C SER A 417 -20.70 8.06 21.85
N LEU A 418 -21.01 7.07 22.66
CA LEU A 418 -21.61 7.26 23.98
C LEU A 418 -20.70 6.64 25.02
N SER A 419 -20.65 7.21 26.21
CA SER A 419 -20.02 6.56 27.34
C SER A 419 -20.84 5.34 27.77
N TRP A 420 -20.17 4.21 27.99
CA TRP A 420 -20.80 3.02 28.54
C TRP A 420 -21.59 3.32 29.82
N TYR A 421 -21.05 4.15 30.68
CA TYR A 421 -21.64 4.49 31.99
C TYR A 421 -22.88 5.38 31.87
N GLN A 422 -23.04 6.06 30.75
CA GLN A 422 -24.23 6.87 30.44
C GLN A 422 -25.34 6.07 29.75
N THR A 423 -25.15 4.76 29.60
CA THR A 423 -26.12 3.86 28.98
C THR A 423 -26.65 2.83 29.97
N ARG A 424 -27.72 2.16 29.61
CA ARG A 424 -28.36 1.05 30.35
C ARG A 424 -28.56 -0.14 29.40
N PRO A 425 -28.61 -1.40 29.93
CA PRO A 425 -28.93 -2.55 29.09
C PRO A 425 -30.22 -2.34 28.27
N TYR A 426 -30.22 -2.86 27.05
CA TYR A 426 -31.39 -2.83 26.20
C TYR A 426 -32.49 -3.72 26.78
N THR A 427 -33.73 -3.21 26.82
CA THR A 427 -34.95 -4.02 26.90
C THR A 427 -35.98 -3.40 25.94
N ALA A 428 -36.95 -4.18 25.49
CA ALA A 428 -37.96 -3.72 24.55
C ALA A 428 -38.84 -2.61 25.14
N GLU A 429 -39.10 -2.65 26.44
CA GLU A 429 -39.91 -1.66 27.17
C GLU A 429 -39.20 -0.30 27.27
N LEU A 430 -37.90 -0.31 27.21
CA LEU A 430 -37.07 0.91 27.28
C LEU A 430 -36.78 1.49 25.90
N ASP A 431 -37.08 0.76 24.84
CA ASP A 431 -36.87 1.18 23.45
C ASP A 431 -38.05 2.02 22.92
N VAL A 432 -38.30 3.14 23.57
CA VAL A 432 -39.40 4.08 23.27
C VAL A 432 -39.02 5.14 22.23
N TYR A 433 -37.93 4.95 21.54
CA TYR A 433 -37.42 5.89 20.56
C TYR A 433 -38.28 5.92 19.28
N PRO A 434 -38.64 7.10 18.75
CA PRO A 434 -39.41 7.20 17.51
C PRO A 434 -38.60 6.70 16.29
N VAL A 435 -39.33 6.25 15.27
CA VAL A 435 -38.74 5.92 13.97
C VAL A 435 -37.96 7.13 13.43
N GLY A 436 -36.78 6.87 12.89
CA GLY A 436 -35.86 7.90 12.42
C GLY A 436 -34.79 8.31 13.46
N THR A 437 -34.94 7.92 14.73
CA THR A 437 -33.92 8.22 15.75
C THR A 437 -32.57 7.64 15.35
N LEU A 438 -31.54 8.48 15.43
CA LEU A 438 -30.15 8.09 15.21
C LEU A 438 -29.46 7.85 16.54
N MET A 439 -28.54 6.87 16.58
CA MET A 439 -27.78 6.55 17.78
C MET A 439 -26.37 6.10 17.40
N PRO A 440 -25.33 6.52 18.14
CA PRO A 440 -23.98 5.99 17.99
C PRO A 440 -23.92 4.48 18.18
N SER A 441 -23.14 3.83 17.35
CA SER A 441 -22.86 2.39 17.45
C SER A 441 -21.67 2.07 18.33
N VAL A 442 -20.90 3.05 18.74
CA VAL A 442 -19.70 2.89 19.57
C VAL A 442 -19.99 3.35 21.00
N LEU A 443 -19.73 2.47 21.94
CA LEU A 443 -19.74 2.78 23.36
C LEU A 443 -18.30 2.77 23.86
N ILE A 444 -17.87 3.90 24.45
CA ILE A 444 -16.57 4.02 25.09
C ILE A 444 -16.71 3.55 26.54
N ARG A 445 -15.92 2.56 26.90
CA ARG A 445 -15.90 2.00 28.24
C ARG A 445 -14.68 2.49 29.02
N ASP A 446 -13.51 2.03 28.59
CA ASP A 446 -12.22 2.34 29.21
C ASP A 446 -11.12 2.27 28.13
N GLY A 447 -9.87 2.60 28.42
CA GLY A 447 -8.73 2.25 27.58
C GLY A 447 -8.55 0.74 27.49
N TYR A 448 -7.79 0.28 26.51
CA TYR A 448 -7.37 -1.13 26.48
C TYR A 448 -6.37 -1.39 27.60
N GLU A 449 -6.36 -2.62 28.11
CA GLU A 449 -5.38 -3.16 29.05
C GLU A 449 -4.80 -4.46 28.48
N GLY A 450 -3.61 -4.85 28.94
CA GLY A 450 -2.87 -6.00 28.44
C GLY A 450 -2.09 -5.68 27.18
N ASP A 451 -1.79 -6.70 26.41
CA ASP A 451 -0.91 -6.65 25.22
C ASP A 451 -1.42 -5.66 24.17
N ARG A 452 -2.74 -5.60 23.99
CA ARG A 452 -3.41 -4.68 23.06
C ARG A 452 -3.22 -3.20 23.40
N ALA A 453 -2.76 -2.87 24.58
CA ALA A 453 -2.48 -1.51 25.06
C ALA A 453 -0.99 -1.17 25.07
N SER A 454 -0.16 -1.99 24.44
CA SER A 454 1.29 -1.85 24.47
C SER A 454 1.79 -0.52 23.90
N VAL A 455 1.02 0.10 23.02
CA VAL A 455 1.32 1.38 22.37
C VAL A 455 0.43 2.48 22.93
N ARG A 456 1.04 3.51 23.50
CA ARG A 456 0.35 4.76 23.86
C ARG A 456 0.19 5.61 22.60
N ALA A 457 -0.97 6.27 22.46
CA ALA A 457 -1.31 7.05 21.28
C ALA A 457 -2.17 8.27 21.64
N PHE A 458 -1.76 9.44 21.21
CA PHE A 458 -2.51 10.68 21.34
C PHE A 458 -2.56 11.39 20.01
N ALA A 459 -3.72 11.87 19.62
CA ALA A 459 -3.90 12.53 18.33
C ALA A 459 -4.74 13.78 18.46
N ASN A 460 -4.43 14.76 17.62
CA ASN A 460 -5.18 15.98 17.48
C ASN A 460 -5.36 16.30 15.99
N TRP A 461 -6.55 16.76 15.65
CA TRP A 461 -6.84 17.33 14.33
C TRP A 461 -7.00 18.83 14.47
N ARG A 462 -6.23 19.58 13.68
CA ARG A 462 -6.30 21.03 13.65
C ARG A 462 -6.08 21.54 12.24
N ASP A 463 -6.95 22.43 11.79
CA ASP A 463 -6.79 23.19 10.53
C ASP A 463 -6.55 22.31 9.29
N GLY A 464 -7.21 21.14 9.23
CA GLY A 464 -7.08 20.24 8.09
C GLY A 464 -5.88 19.30 8.13
N GLU A 465 -5.29 19.10 9.31
CA GLU A 465 -4.18 18.18 9.52
C GLU A 465 -4.35 17.35 10.79
N TRP A 466 -4.08 16.07 10.70
CA TRP A 466 -3.91 15.18 11.85
C TRP A 466 -2.46 15.17 12.32
N THR A 467 -2.29 15.25 13.63
CA THR A 467 -1.03 14.93 14.31
C THR A 467 -1.29 13.76 15.26
N LEU A 468 -0.49 12.72 15.14
CA LEU A 468 -0.55 11.52 15.99
C LEU A 468 0.82 11.29 16.62
N GLU A 469 0.87 11.25 17.95
CA GLU A 469 2.05 10.87 18.71
C GLU A 469 1.87 9.47 19.30
N LEU A 470 2.93 8.67 19.21
CA LEU A 470 2.95 7.28 19.63
C LEU A 470 4.16 7.02 20.51
N ALA A 471 4.01 6.15 21.51
CA ALA A 471 5.14 5.67 22.30
C ALA A 471 4.98 4.20 22.67
N ARG A 472 6.07 3.45 22.51
CA ARG A 472 6.16 2.05 22.94
C ARG A 472 7.60 1.71 23.36
N ALA A 473 7.75 0.74 24.24
CA ALA A 473 9.07 0.18 24.57
C ALA A 473 9.80 -0.33 23.32
N LEU A 474 11.12 -0.10 23.23
CA LEU A 474 11.95 -0.65 22.15
C LEU A 474 11.91 -2.17 22.15
N LYS A 475 11.92 -2.78 23.33
CA LYS A 475 11.72 -4.21 23.51
C LYS A 475 10.25 -4.57 23.36
N ALA A 476 9.96 -5.62 22.63
CA ALA A 476 8.62 -6.16 22.47
C ALA A 476 7.99 -6.46 23.84
N PRO A 477 6.87 -5.84 24.20
CA PRO A 477 6.21 -6.11 25.47
C PRO A 477 5.39 -7.41 25.44
N GLY A 478 4.96 -7.87 24.26
CA GLY A 478 4.09 -9.02 24.06
C GLY A 478 4.59 -10.04 23.05
N GLU A 479 3.85 -11.14 22.93
CA GLU A 479 4.17 -12.24 22.02
C GLU A 479 4.03 -11.83 20.55
N PHE A 480 3.10 -10.91 20.25
CA PHE A 480 2.76 -10.49 18.90
C PHE A 480 3.44 -9.19 18.47
N ASP A 481 4.29 -8.64 19.33
CA ASP A 481 5.09 -7.47 19.06
C ASP A 481 6.46 -7.80 18.47
N LEU A 482 7.04 -6.85 17.78
CA LEU A 482 8.43 -6.92 17.32
C LEU A 482 9.32 -6.02 18.18
N ASP A 483 10.50 -6.50 18.56
CA ASP A 483 11.57 -5.62 19.04
C ASP A 483 11.85 -4.55 17.99
N LEU A 484 11.83 -3.29 18.35
CA LEU A 484 12.24 -2.21 17.46
C LEU A 484 13.75 -2.17 17.36
N HIS A 485 14.28 -2.44 16.18
CA HIS A 485 15.71 -2.44 15.92
C HIS A 485 16.02 -1.89 14.52
N SER A 486 17.24 -1.48 14.30
CA SER A 486 17.68 -1.03 12.97
C SER A 486 17.51 -2.14 11.93
N GLY A 487 16.97 -1.77 10.77
CA GLY A 487 16.71 -2.67 9.66
C GLY A 487 15.27 -3.19 9.57
N LEU A 488 14.37 -2.88 10.51
CA LEU A 488 12.94 -3.15 10.32
C LEU A 488 12.38 -2.32 9.17
N ALA A 489 11.51 -2.93 8.38
CA ALA A 489 10.69 -2.24 7.41
C ALA A 489 9.50 -1.59 8.11
N VAL A 490 9.24 -0.32 7.79
CA VAL A 490 8.12 0.46 8.35
C VAL A 490 7.21 0.89 7.21
N TRP A 491 5.93 0.58 7.36
CA TRP A 491 4.88 0.94 6.43
C TRP A 491 3.87 1.86 7.12
N VAL A 492 3.31 2.81 6.36
CA VAL A 492 2.23 3.67 6.84
C VAL A 492 1.04 3.57 5.91
N ALA A 493 -0.15 3.56 6.49
CA ALA A 493 -1.42 3.55 5.79
C ALA A 493 -2.39 4.54 6.42
N VAL A 494 -3.00 5.40 5.61
CA VAL A 494 -4.03 6.36 6.02
C VAL A 494 -5.39 5.88 5.52
N PHE A 495 -6.39 5.94 6.38
CA PHE A 495 -7.78 5.62 6.10
C PHE A 495 -8.59 6.89 6.30
N ASP A 496 -8.92 7.57 5.24
CA ASP A 496 -9.80 8.71 5.23
C ASP A 496 -11.25 8.19 5.23
N HIS A 497 -11.92 8.32 6.36
CA HIS A 497 -13.26 7.80 6.69
C HIS A 497 -13.65 6.50 5.98
N SER A 498 -12.72 5.57 5.86
CA SER A 498 -12.88 4.33 5.11
C SER A 498 -12.68 3.09 5.96
N GLN A 499 -13.44 2.03 5.67
CA GLN A 499 -13.40 0.77 6.40
C GLN A 499 -12.08 0.03 6.19
N THR A 500 -11.68 -0.15 4.93
CA THR A 500 -10.58 -1.05 4.54
C THR A 500 -9.70 -0.50 3.44
N ARG A 501 -10.20 0.38 2.60
CA ARG A 501 -9.44 0.96 1.51
C ARG A 501 -8.58 2.11 2.00
N HIS A 502 -7.48 1.74 2.64
CA HIS A 502 -6.45 2.69 3.02
C HIS A 502 -5.56 3.09 1.86
N SER A 503 -4.91 4.23 1.98
CA SER A 503 -3.76 4.56 1.16
C SER A 503 -2.53 3.78 1.64
N LEU A 504 -1.56 3.61 0.77
CA LEU A 504 -0.32 2.88 1.08
C LEU A 504 0.86 3.47 0.31
N HIS A 505 2.07 3.20 0.73
CA HIS A 505 3.25 3.52 -0.05
C HIS A 505 3.93 2.24 -0.57
N VAL A 506 4.61 2.37 -1.73
CA VAL A 506 5.10 1.20 -2.48
C VAL A 506 6.35 0.59 -1.84
N ARG A 507 7.19 1.42 -1.22
CA ARG A 507 8.44 0.99 -0.60
C ARG A 507 8.43 1.29 0.89
N PRO A 508 8.81 0.33 1.74
CA PRO A 508 8.91 0.60 3.16
C PRO A 508 10.02 1.60 3.46
N LEU A 509 9.85 2.30 4.56
CA LEU A 509 10.98 2.94 5.22
C LEU A 509 11.84 1.87 5.90
N SER A 510 13.11 2.15 6.10
CA SER A 510 13.99 1.30 6.93
C SER A 510 14.25 2.02 8.25
N LEU A 511 13.83 1.41 9.36
CA LEU A 511 14.11 1.96 10.69
C LEU A 511 15.62 1.96 10.94
N VAL A 512 16.15 3.07 11.42
CA VAL A 512 17.55 3.24 11.81
C VAL A 512 17.59 3.86 13.19
N ILE A 513 17.94 3.09 14.19
CA ILE A 513 18.11 3.57 15.56
C ILE A 513 19.52 4.14 15.70
N GLU A 514 19.62 5.43 15.95
CA GLU A 514 20.89 6.14 16.16
C GLU A 514 21.35 5.93 17.62
N PRO A 515 22.67 5.79 17.86
CA PRO A 515 23.21 5.59 19.22
C PRO A 515 23.00 6.79 20.13
#